data_82c888e46757040e45ca5b5bfff341b7
#
_entry.id   82c888e46757040e45ca5b5bfff341b7
#
_cell.length_a   1.000
_cell.length_b   1.000
_cell.length_c   1.000
_cell.angle_alpha   90.00
_cell.angle_beta   90.00
_cell.angle_gamma   90.00
#
_symmetry.space_group_name_H-M   'P 1'
#
loop_
_entity.id
_entity.type
_entity.pdbx_description
1 polymer ?
#
loop_
_entity_poly.entity_id
_entity_poly.type
_entity_poly.pdbx_seq_one_letter_code
_entity_poly.pdbx_strand_id
1 'polypeptide(L)'
;TYIAEDRQGHIWVTTQNNGLYEIYAENGKKQIRNFGRNSGIGLNTDYCIKLKADKQQPYLWLTTINGLHRFDPVARRIISTFNVQHGLARDGGGYSYTITDSNKLVLMYYGAASFIDLNTYRFNTLRPQVEFTSVRVMEKEVLYTVMSAKTLQLDHNQNFLQFEFATLQFNNHNQLQYAYRLEGADKDWIYSGNRNFVSYSGLGPGKYIFRVKAANNDGVWSNQETQLVVVIREPFWKSSWFLLPAAGLLLTGLWLIYRFRIKSIRREESLKAGFHQQIADMEMRALRAQMNPHFIFNSLNSIQKYILKN
;
A
#
# COMPACT_ATOMS: atom_id res chain seq x y z
N THR A 1 22.98 6.31 31.49
CA THR A 1 21.53 6.35 31.78
C THR A 1 21.26 7.56 32.66
N TYR A 2 20.28 8.38 32.25
CA TYR A 2 19.80 9.54 33.00
C TYR A 2 18.30 9.44 33.20
N ILE A 3 17.82 10.06 34.28
CA ILE A 3 16.41 10.01 34.68
C ILE A 3 15.94 11.45 34.87
N ALA A 4 14.74 11.75 34.39
CA ALA A 4 14.04 12.99 34.63
C ALA A 4 12.55 12.72 34.88
N GLU A 5 11.94 13.53 35.72
CA GLU A 5 10.51 13.54 35.96
C GLU A 5 9.87 14.69 35.15
N ASP A 6 8.75 14.44 34.51
CA ASP A 6 7.96 15.47 33.87
C ASP A 6 6.93 16.08 34.86
N ARG A 7 6.20 17.09 34.41
CA ARG A 7 5.20 17.77 35.24
C ARG A 7 3.96 16.94 35.57
N GLN A 8 3.81 15.78 34.91
CA GLN A 8 2.72 14.83 35.17
C GLN A 8 3.11 13.74 36.15
N GLY A 9 4.39 13.75 36.62
CA GLY A 9 4.93 12.72 37.49
C GLY A 9 5.39 11.46 36.78
N HIS A 10 5.46 11.49 35.40
CA HIS A 10 6.04 10.38 34.68
C HIS A 10 7.56 10.44 34.73
N ILE A 11 8.17 9.29 34.90
CA ILE A 11 9.62 9.15 34.93
C ILE A 11 10.14 8.74 33.56
N TRP A 12 11.04 9.53 33.02
CA TRP A 12 11.69 9.31 31.74
C TRP A 12 13.13 8.88 31.93
N VAL A 13 13.55 7.85 31.19
CA VAL A 13 14.88 7.23 31.34
C VAL A 13 15.55 7.12 29.99
N THR A 14 16.76 7.67 29.85
CA THR A 14 17.59 7.50 28.65
C THR A 14 18.41 6.24 28.70
N THR A 15 18.59 5.61 27.54
CA THR A 15 19.49 4.46 27.37
C THR A 15 20.41 4.66 26.15
N GLN A 16 21.54 3.95 26.17
CA GLN A 16 22.53 4.07 25.08
C GLN A 16 22.14 3.27 23.82
N ASN A 17 21.31 2.24 23.94
CA ASN A 17 21.04 1.33 22.81
C ASN A 17 19.55 1.11 22.52
N ASN A 18 18.65 1.56 23.41
CA ASN A 18 17.22 1.28 23.32
C ASN A 18 16.36 2.56 23.40
N GLY A 19 16.95 3.74 23.16
CA GLY A 19 16.21 5.00 23.10
C GLY A 19 15.76 5.50 24.48
N LEU A 20 14.53 5.96 24.56
CA LEU A 20 13.91 6.61 25.70
C LEU A 20 12.81 5.71 26.28
N TYR A 21 12.74 5.63 27.62
CA TYR A 21 11.68 4.91 28.32
C TYR A 21 10.82 5.88 29.14
N GLU A 22 9.52 5.65 29.13
CA GLU A 22 8.52 6.29 30.00
C GLU A 22 8.06 5.27 31.06
N ILE A 23 8.08 5.64 32.31
CA ILE A 23 7.53 4.87 33.41
C ILE A 23 6.41 5.73 34.02
N TYR A 24 5.20 5.23 34.01
CA TYR A 24 4.01 5.95 34.47
C TYR A 24 3.05 5.01 35.22
N ALA A 25 2.12 5.57 35.96
CA ALA A 25 1.07 4.81 36.61
C ALA A 25 -0.24 4.92 35.83
N GLU A 26 -0.85 3.79 35.54
CA GLU A 26 -2.16 3.70 34.91
C GLU A 26 -3.03 2.70 35.67
N ASN A 27 -4.19 3.14 36.15
CA ASN A 27 -5.10 2.34 36.98
C ASN A 27 -4.42 1.71 38.21
N GLY A 28 -3.51 2.47 38.86
CA GLY A 28 -2.75 2.03 40.05
C GLY A 28 -1.62 1.03 39.76
N LYS A 29 -1.36 0.69 38.48
CA LYS A 29 -0.27 -0.20 38.08
C LYS A 29 0.82 0.59 37.35
N LYS A 30 2.07 0.24 37.62
CA LYS A 30 3.22 0.80 36.92
C LYS A 30 3.25 0.22 35.50
N GLN A 31 3.35 1.11 34.49
CA GLN A 31 3.52 0.79 33.09
C GLN A 31 4.86 1.31 32.59
N ILE A 32 5.45 0.60 31.64
CA ILE A 32 6.69 0.99 30.96
C ILE A 32 6.47 1.01 29.47
N ARG A 33 6.85 2.12 28.83
CA ARG A 33 6.79 2.28 27.37
C ARG A 33 8.17 2.64 26.84
N ASN A 34 8.56 2.03 25.74
CA ASN A 34 9.82 2.31 25.05
C ASN A 34 9.60 3.14 23.77
N PHE A 35 10.51 4.07 23.52
CA PHE A 35 10.54 4.94 22.35
C PHE A 35 11.93 4.88 21.73
N GLY A 36 12.09 4.11 20.66
CA GLY A 36 13.28 4.06 19.83
C GLY A 36 13.11 4.87 18.54
N ARG A 37 14.11 4.83 17.69
CA ARG A 37 14.14 5.54 16.39
C ARG A 37 12.95 5.21 15.46
N ASN A 38 12.34 4.05 15.62
CA ASN A 38 11.22 3.58 14.79
C ASN A 38 9.85 3.84 15.44
N SER A 39 9.80 4.48 16.61
CA SER A 39 8.54 4.67 17.35
C SER A 39 7.71 5.89 16.90
N GLY A 40 8.14 6.60 15.84
CA GLY A 40 7.38 7.73 15.29
C GLY A 40 7.46 9.03 16.11
N ILE A 41 8.23 9.07 17.19
CA ILE A 41 8.37 10.26 18.04
C ILE A 41 9.33 11.32 17.48
N GLY A 42 9.94 11.09 16.32
CA GLY A 42 10.95 11.95 15.70
C GLY A 42 12.38 11.67 16.19
N LEU A 43 12.59 10.62 16.98
CA LEU A 43 13.92 10.19 17.39
C LEU A 43 14.59 9.43 16.24
N ASN A 44 15.75 9.90 15.80
CA ASN A 44 16.50 9.33 14.65
C ASN A 44 17.65 8.41 15.07
N THR A 45 17.80 8.16 16.37
CA THR A 45 18.79 7.28 16.96
C THR A 45 18.29 6.66 18.28
N ASP A 46 18.75 5.47 18.58
CA ASP A 46 18.49 4.80 19.87
C ASP A 46 19.54 5.17 20.96
N TYR A 47 20.56 5.94 20.57
CA TYR A 47 21.61 6.36 21.50
C TYR A 47 21.26 7.69 22.17
N CYS A 48 20.60 7.60 23.32
CA CYS A 48 20.22 8.74 24.14
C CYS A 48 21.22 8.94 25.26
N ILE A 49 21.80 10.14 25.36
CA ILE A 49 22.91 10.44 26.28
C ILE A 49 22.38 10.94 27.62
N LYS A 50 21.66 12.07 27.62
CA LYS A 50 21.23 12.76 28.85
C LYS A 50 19.83 13.34 28.68
N LEU A 51 19.11 13.41 29.80
CA LEU A 51 17.77 13.95 29.85
C LEU A 51 17.65 14.88 31.07
N LYS A 52 16.96 16.02 30.92
CA LYS A 52 16.68 16.97 31.99
C LYS A 52 15.38 17.71 31.74
N ALA A 53 14.57 17.92 32.76
CA ALA A 53 13.36 18.71 32.67
C ALA A 53 13.73 20.20 32.52
N ASP A 54 12.97 20.92 31.67
CA ASP A 54 13.04 22.37 31.58
C ASP A 54 12.44 23.00 32.86
N LYS A 55 13.10 24.06 33.38
CA LYS A 55 12.65 24.71 34.62
C LYS A 55 11.35 25.52 34.40
N GLN A 56 11.15 26.10 33.23
CA GLN A 56 10.05 27.03 32.97
C GLN A 56 8.96 26.44 32.04
N GLN A 57 9.34 25.57 31.11
CA GLN A 57 8.45 24.99 30.11
C GLN A 57 8.14 23.52 30.42
N PRO A 58 7.01 22.98 29.94
CA PRO A 58 6.64 21.57 30.18
C PRO A 58 7.37 20.59 29.24
N TYR A 59 8.63 20.84 28.95
CA TYR A 59 9.44 20.05 28.04
C TYR A 59 10.61 19.37 28.73
N LEU A 60 11.11 18.31 28.08
CA LEU A 60 12.35 17.67 28.46
C LEU A 60 13.44 17.97 27.41
N TRP A 61 14.63 18.26 27.87
CA TRP A 61 15.81 18.40 27.04
C TRP A 61 16.53 17.06 26.97
N LEU A 62 16.64 16.52 25.75
CA LEU A 62 17.24 15.22 25.48
C LEU A 62 18.46 15.40 24.58
N THR A 63 19.62 14.94 25.01
CA THR A 63 20.81 14.88 24.14
C THR A 63 20.97 13.49 23.56
N THR A 64 21.30 13.43 22.29
CA THR A 64 21.65 12.22 21.54
C THR A 64 22.97 12.41 20.81
N ILE A 65 23.44 11.41 20.11
CA ILE A 65 24.62 11.55 19.22
C ILE A 65 24.35 12.50 18.04
N ASN A 66 23.09 12.76 17.72
CA ASN A 66 22.68 13.56 16.55
C ASN A 66 22.23 15.00 16.91
N GLY A 67 22.33 15.40 18.18
CA GLY A 67 21.96 16.75 18.60
C GLY A 67 21.32 16.83 19.98
N LEU A 68 20.89 18.05 20.30
CA LEU A 68 20.04 18.35 21.44
C LEU A 68 18.59 18.45 20.94
N HIS A 69 17.71 17.77 21.62
CA HIS A 69 16.30 17.72 21.29
C HIS A 69 15.45 18.32 22.40
N ARG A 70 14.43 19.07 22.02
CA ARG A 70 13.34 19.44 22.92
C ARG A 70 12.21 18.44 22.72
N PHE A 71 11.91 17.71 23.78
CA PHE A 71 10.90 16.63 23.77
C PHE A 71 9.67 17.08 24.55
N ASP A 72 8.50 16.91 23.95
CA ASP A 72 7.20 17.10 24.58
C ASP A 72 6.75 15.76 25.21
N PRO A 73 6.73 15.65 26.54
CA PRO A 73 6.35 14.40 27.19
C PRO A 73 4.84 14.10 27.08
N VAL A 74 3.99 15.13 26.91
CA VAL A 74 2.54 14.96 26.75
C VAL A 74 2.20 14.45 25.36
N ALA A 75 2.72 15.14 24.32
CA ALA A 75 2.54 14.72 22.93
C ALA A 75 3.44 13.54 22.54
N ARG A 76 4.37 13.13 23.42
CA ARG A 76 5.35 12.05 23.21
C ARG A 76 6.11 12.18 21.90
N ARG A 77 6.63 13.37 21.61
CA ARG A 77 7.38 13.64 20.37
C ARG A 77 8.47 14.66 20.56
N ILE A 78 9.48 14.59 19.70
CA ILE A 78 10.50 15.65 19.56
C ILE A 78 9.85 16.82 18.85
N ILE A 79 9.97 18.02 19.43
CA ILE A 79 9.41 19.25 18.90
C ILE A 79 10.46 20.00 18.09
N SER A 80 11.70 20.06 18.57
CA SER A 80 12.80 20.72 17.89
C SER A 80 14.12 19.99 18.15
N THR A 81 15.02 20.11 17.16
CA THR A 81 16.37 19.53 17.21
C THR A 81 17.37 20.62 16.94
N PHE A 82 18.35 20.77 17.83
CA PHE A 82 19.44 21.71 17.72
C PHE A 82 20.72 20.96 17.33
N ASN A 83 21.45 21.51 16.38
CA ASN A 83 22.71 20.98 15.87
C ASN A 83 23.65 22.15 15.49
N VAL A 84 24.74 21.89 14.79
CA VAL A 84 25.68 22.93 14.34
C VAL A 84 25.01 24.04 13.53
N GLN A 85 23.99 23.71 12.74
CA GLN A 85 23.24 24.70 11.95
C GLN A 85 22.44 25.69 12.82
N HIS A 86 22.18 25.33 14.08
CA HIS A 86 21.52 26.18 15.08
C HIS A 86 22.51 26.87 16.01
N GLY A 87 23.80 26.82 15.68
CA GLY A 87 24.86 27.46 16.47
C GLY A 87 25.45 26.58 17.57
N LEU A 88 25.18 25.28 17.58
CA LEU A 88 25.93 24.38 18.45
C LEU A 88 27.35 24.19 17.92
N ALA A 89 28.29 24.00 18.83
CA ALA A 89 29.69 23.79 18.47
C ALA A 89 29.96 22.48 17.72
N ARG A 90 29.07 21.48 17.89
CA ARG A 90 29.15 20.16 17.24
C ARG A 90 27.76 19.55 17.04
N ASP A 91 27.62 18.62 16.09
CA ASP A 91 26.35 17.96 15.78
C ASP A 91 25.87 17.01 16.87
N GLY A 92 26.71 16.43 17.66
CA GLY A 92 26.30 15.61 18.83
C GLY A 92 25.79 16.49 19.98
N GLY A 93 24.88 15.94 20.79
CA GLY A 93 24.24 16.67 21.90
C GLY A 93 25.13 16.94 23.12
N GLY A 94 26.45 16.87 22.99
CA GLY A 94 27.39 17.08 24.08
C GLY A 94 27.42 15.93 25.10
N TYR A 95 28.52 15.81 25.79
CA TYR A 95 28.64 14.81 26.87
C TYR A 95 27.90 15.22 28.14
N SER A 96 27.70 16.51 28.35
CA SER A 96 26.98 17.06 29.49
C SER A 96 26.32 18.38 29.12
N TYR A 97 25.22 18.67 29.77
CA TYR A 97 24.60 19.99 29.70
C TYR A 97 23.95 20.33 31.04
N THR A 98 23.74 21.60 31.26
CA THR A 98 23.02 22.14 32.41
C THR A 98 22.16 23.33 31.98
N ILE A 99 21.09 23.58 32.75
CA ILE A 99 20.30 24.81 32.63
C ILE A 99 20.66 25.64 33.89
N THR A 100 21.22 26.81 33.63
CA THR A 100 21.61 27.73 34.72
C THR A 100 20.37 28.37 35.35
N ASP A 101 20.54 29.05 36.48
CA ASP A 101 19.46 29.80 37.14
C ASP A 101 19.01 31.02 36.35
N SER A 102 19.88 31.55 35.48
CA SER A 102 19.55 32.58 34.49
C SER A 102 18.89 32.04 33.24
N ASN A 103 18.40 30.78 33.24
CA ASN A 103 17.72 30.09 32.15
C ASN A 103 18.56 29.99 30.89
N LYS A 104 19.89 29.83 31.01
CA LYS A 104 20.79 29.54 29.90
C LYS A 104 21.09 28.05 29.84
N LEU A 105 20.92 27.45 28.69
CA LEU A 105 21.33 26.08 28.44
C LEU A 105 22.81 26.08 28.02
N VAL A 106 23.62 25.37 28.76
CA VAL A 106 25.06 25.22 28.50
C VAL A 106 25.34 23.77 28.14
N LEU A 107 25.84 23.53 26.93
CA LEU A 107 26.25 22.22 26.47
C LEU A 107 27.78 22.16 26.45
N MET A 108 28.30 21.07 26.97
CA MET A 108 29.74 20.81 27.07
C MET A 108 30.13 19.70 26.10
N TYR A 109 31.13 19.98 25.30
CA TYR A 109 31.74 19.04 24.35
C TYR A 109 33.21 18.85 24.69
N TYR A 110 33.86 17.87 24.14
CA TYR A 110 35.31 17.78 24.24
C TYR A 110 35.94 18.95 23.46
N GLY A 111 36.58 19.87 24.14
CA GLY A 111 37.24 21.04 23.57
C GLY A 111 36.33 22.19 23.10
N ALA A 112 35.04 22.16 23.44
CA ALA A 112 34.09 23.21 23.07
C ALA A 112 32.91 23.30 24.05
N ALA A 113 32.23 24.45 24.05
CA ALA A 113 30.96 24.64 24.75
C ALA A 113 29.99 25.45 23.89
N SER A 114 28.72 25.23 24.02
CA SER A 114 27.64 25.99 23.41
C SER A 114 26.73 26.59 24.47
N PHE A 115 26.29 27.81 24.24
CA PHE A 115 25.40 28.52 25.13
C PHE A 115 24.15 28.96 24.37
N ILE A 116 22.98 28.55 24.88
CA ILE A 116 21.70 29.00 24.36
C ILE A 116 20.97 29.72 25.46
N ASP A 117 20.66 31.01 25.23
CA ASP A 117 19.82 31.78 26.15
C ASP A 117 18.36 31.50 25.85
N LEU A 118 17.73 30.72 26.72
CA LEU A 118 16.32 30.30 26.56
C LEU A 118 15.35 31.46 26.79
N ASN A 119 15.78 32.57 27.39
CA ASN A 119 14.93 33.76 27.57
C ASN A 119 14.81 34.56 26.27
N THR A 120 15.87 34.61 25.48
CA THR A 120 15.92 35.35 24.19
C THR A 120 15.60 34.47 22.99
N TYR A 121 15.73 33.15 23.12
CA TYR A 121 15.43 32.24 22.04
C TYR A 121 13.92 32.32 21.69
N ARG A 122 13.65 32.71 20.45
CA ARG A 122 12.28 32.81 19.92
C ARG A 122 11.99 31.61 19.10
N PHE A 123 10.98 30.83 19.52
CA PHE A 123 10.50 29.73 18.74
C PHE A 123 9.75 30.23 17.49
N ASN A 124 10.03 29.62 16.38
CA ASN A 124 9.34 29.93 15.15
C ASN A 124 7.92 29.32 15.19
N THR A 125 6.93 30.15 15.39
CA THR A 125 5.52 29.75 15.44
C THR A 125 4.85 29.75 14.05
N LEU A 126 5.57 30.17 13.00
CA LEU A 126 5.07 30.16 11.65
C LEU A 126 4.84 28.74 11.18
N ARG A 127 3.63 28.49 10.71
CA ARG A 127 3.22 27.20 10.19
C ARG A 127 3.57 27.06 8.72
N PRO A 128 4.34 26.06 8.32
CA PRO A 128 4.73 25.90 6.93
C PRO A 128 3.52 25.52 6.07
N GLN A 129 3.52 26.02 4.84
CA GLN A 129 2.61 25.53 3.79
C GLN A 129 3.40 24.62 2.87
N VAL A 130 2.82 23.48 2.53
CA VAL A 130 3.43 22.48 1.65
C VAL A 130 2.78 22.56 0.28
N GLU A 131 3.61 22.51 -0.77
CA GLU A 131 3.14 22.42 -2.16
C GLU A 131 3.84 21.25 -2.86
N PHE A 132 3.18 20.69 -3.88
CA PHE A 132 3.82 19.72 -4.76
C PHE A 132 4.81 20.42 -5.68
N THR A 133 6.04 19.95 -5.71
CA THR A 133 7.09 20.44 -6.62
C THR A 133 7.25 19.54 -7.84
N SER A 134 6.95 18.25 -7.71
CA SER A 134 6.92 17.28 -8.81
C SER A 134 5.92 16.18 -8.52
N VAL A 135 5.17 15.76 -9.53
CA VAL A 135 4.35 14.56 -9.51
C VAL A 135 4.67 13.76 -10.76
N ARG A 136 5.19 12.56 -10.61
CA ARG A 136 5.57 11.69 -11.72
C ARG A 136 4.76 10.41 -11.73
N VAL A 137 4.36 10.01 -12.93
CA VAL A 137 3.68 8.74 -13.22
C VAL A 137 4.52 7.97 -14.22
N MET A 138 5.03 6.79 -13.86
CA MET A 138 5.90 6.00 -14.74
C MET A 138 7.01 6.87 -15.36
N GLU A 139 7.72 7.66 -14.53
CA GLU A 139 8.81 8.58 -14.91
C GLU A 139 8.38 9.85 -15.68
N LYS A 140 7.12 9.98 -16.07
CA LYS A 140 6.61 11.18 -16.75
C LYS A 140 6.10 12.21 -15.74
N GLU A 141 6.55 13.46 -15.89
CA GLU A 141 6.09 14.59 -15.09
C GLU A 141 4.64 14.96 -15.44
N VAL A 142 3.76 15.05 -14.44
CA VAL A 142 2.34 15.38 -14.60
C VAL A 142 1.87 16.53 -13.68
N LEU A 143 2.79 17.24 -13.02
CA LEU A 143 2.48 18.27 -12.03
C LEU A 143 1.50 19.33 -12.56
N TYR A 144 1.68 19.80 -13.79
CA TYR A 144 0.80 20.81 -14.39
C TYR A 144 -0.66 20.33 -14.49
N THR A 145 -0.86 19.08 -14.88
CA THR A 145 -2.20 18.46 -14.96
C THR A 145 -2.84 18.37 -13.57
N VAL A 146 -2.05 18.03 -12.56
CA VAL A 146 -2.48 17.89 -11.17
C VAL A 146 -2.90 19.22 -10.57
N MET A 147 -2.14 20.28 -10.79
CA MET A 147 -2.44 21.62 -10.27
C MET A 147 -3.77 22.16 -10.83
N SER A 148 -4.10 21.85 -12.09
CA SER A 148 -5.34 22.30 -12.72
C SER A 148 -6.56 21.50 -12.23
N ALA A 149 -6.44 20.18 -12.10
CA ALA A 149 -7.59 19.28 -11.89
C ALA A 149 -7.78 18.81 -10.44
N LYS A 150 -6.76 18.94 -9.57
CA LYS A 150 -6.72 18.38 -8.20
C LYS A 150 -7.02 16.88 -8.11
N THR A 151 -7.14 16.22 -9.28
CA THR A 151 -7.40 14.79 -9.40
C THR A 151 -6.58 14.23 -10.53
N LEU A 152 -5.84 13.18 -10.27
CA LEU A 152 -5.02 12.45 -11.23
C LEU A 152 -5.75 11.14 -11.60
N GLN A 153 -6.13 11.00 -12.87
CA GLN A 153 -6.74 9.78 -13.40
C GLN A 153 -5.69 8.97 -14.14
N LEU A 154 -5.56 7.69 -13.77
CA LEU A 154 -4.55 6.79 -14.27
C LEU A 154 -5.18 5.51 -14.82
N ASP A 155 -4.54 4.93 -15.80
CA ASP A 155 -4.88 3.61 -16.29
C ASP A 155 -4.28 2.53 -15.38
N HIS A 156 -4.82 1.32 -15.43
CA HIS A 156 -4.43 0.19 -14.57
C HIS A 156 -2.94 -0.21 -14.65
N ASN A 157 -2.25 0.13 -15.74
CA ASN A 157 -0.82 -0.11 -15.94
C ASN A 157 0.07 1.02 -15.44
N GLN A 158 -0.49 2.15 -15.02
CA GLN A 158 0.20 3.32 -14.50
C GLN A 158 0.25 3.26 -12.96
N ASN A 159 0.94 2.29 -12.43
CA ASN A 159 0.92 1.92 -11.01
C ASN A 159 2.19 2.32 -10.24
N PHE A 160 3.08 3.11 -10.84
CA PHE A 160 4.25 3.71 -10.19
C PHE A 160 4.05 5.22 -10.12
N LEU A 161 4.04 5.74 -8.89
CA LEU A 161 3.83 7.15 -8.58
C LEU A 161 4.98 7.68 -7.74
N GLN A 162 5.46 8.87 -8.06
CA GLN A 162 6.41 9.60 -7.25
C GLN A 162 5.87 10.99 -6.98
N PHE A 163 5.90 11.40 -5.71
CA PHE A 163 5.52 12.72 -5.25
C PHE A 163 6.74 13.40 -4.67
N GLU A 164 7.01 14.63 -5.10
CA GLU A 164 7.96 15.54 -4.50
C GLU A 164 7.20 16.77 -4.00
N PHE A 165 7.57 17.25 -2.83
CA PHE A 165 6.87 18.33 -2.17
C PHE A 165 7.88 19.22 -1.42
N ALA A 166 7.58 20.48 -1.31
CA ALA A 166 8.40 21.43 -0.56
C ALA A 166 7.53 22.42 0.19
N THR A 167 8.13 23.04 1.20
CA THR A 167 7.52 24.21 1.85
C THR A 167 7.95 25.50 1.15
N LEU A 168 7.08 26.48 1.16
CA LEU A 168 7.38 27.82 0.64
C LEU A 168 8.25 28.66 1.58
N GLN A 169 8.76 28.06 2.64
CA GLN A 169 9.66 28.74 3.59
C GLN A 169 11.12 28.61 3.14
N PHE A 170 11.77 29.75 2.93
CA PHE A 170 13.16 29.83 2.45
C PHE A 170 14.22 29.67 3.56
N ASN A 171 13.82 29.55 4.83
CA ASN A 171 14.73 29.39 5.95
C ASN A 171 15.06 27.91 6.19
N ASN A 172 16.33 27.54 6.00
CA ASN A 172 16.94 26.24 6.37
C ASN A 172 16.10 25.00 6.03
N HIS A 173 16.07 24.57 4.77
CA HIS A 173 15.41 23.37 4.29
C HIS A 173 15.79 22.08 5.04
N ASN A 174 16.99 22.00 5.59
CA ASN A 174 17.49 20.80 6.29
C ASN A 174 16.81 20.55 7.66
N GLN A 175 15.98 21.46 8.13
CA GLN A 175 15.34 21.40 9.44
C GLN A 175 13.83 21.19 9.37
N LEU A 176 13.28 21.15 8.17
CA LEU A 176 11.89 20.88 7.94
C LEU A 176 11.61 19.39 8.17
N GLN A 177 10.47 19.10 8.75
CA GLN A 177 9.99 17.71 8.91
C GLN A 177 8.74 17.53 8.08
N TYR A 178 8.67 16.42 7.36
CA TYR A 178 7.52 16.09 6.56
C TYR A 178 6.83 14.84 7.10
N ALA A 179 5.52 14.81 6.97
CA ALA A 179 4.74 13.60 7.16
C ALA A 179 3.74 13.47 6.02
N TYR A 180 3.61 12.26 5.51
CA TYR A 180 2.70 11.96 4.41
C TYR A 180 1.91 10.68 4.68
N ARG A 181 0.82 10.50 3.95
CA ARG A 181 -0.01 9.30 3.96
C ARG A 181 -0.73 9.16 2.63
N LEU A 182 -0.75 7.97 2.06
CA LEU A 182 -1.60 7.60 0.93
C LEU A 182 -2.82 6.83 1.47
N GLU A 183 -3.95 7.51 1.65
CA GLU A 183 -5.20 6.85 2.07
C GLU A 183 -5.59 5.81 1.02
N GLY A 184 -5.89 4.61 1.49
CA GLY A 184 -6.13 3.43 0.64
C GLY A 184 -4.92 2.49 0.53
N ALA A 185 -3.71 2.96 0.90
CA ALA A 185 -2.50 2.14 0.95
C ALA A 185 -1.84 2.14 2.34
N ASP A 186 -1.68 3.33 2.94
CA ASP A 186 -1.06 3.48 4.25
C ASP A 186 -2.11 3.46 5.37
N LYS A 187 -1.80 2.80 6.49
CA LYS A 187 -2.66 2.79 7.68
C LYS A 187 -2.57 4.11 8.45
N ASP A 188 -1.34 4.59 8.65
CA ASP A 188 -1.02 5.75 9.49
C ASP A 188 -0.13 6.76 8.76
N TRP A 189 0.11 7.92 9.40
CA TRP A 189 1.05 8.91 8.94
C TRP A 189 2.47 8.38 8.99
N ILE A 190 3.22 8.55 7.88
CA ILE A 190 4.63 8.24 7.76
C ILE A 190 5.43 9.52 7.95
N TYR A 191 6.21 9.57 9.03
CA TYR A 191 7.09 10.70 9.34
C TYR A 191 8.44 10.48 8.65
N SER A 192 8.72 11.26 7.60
CA SER A 192 9.91 11.10 6.75
C SER A 192 11.10 11.97 7.15
N GLY A 193 10.98 12.75 8.23
CA GLY A 193 12.00 13.73 8.61
C GLY A 193 12.14 14.80 7.54
N ASN A 194 13.36 15.06 7.08
CA ASN A 194 13.64 16.06 6.04
C ASN A 194 13.48 15.55 4.60
N ARG A 195 13.15 14.26 4.42
CA ARG A 195 12.93 13.69 3.08
C ARG A 195 11.63 14.23 2.50
N ASN A 196 11.73 14.92 1.39
CA ASN A 196 10.66 15.65 0.72
C ASN A 196 10.12 14.93 -0.53
N PHE A 197 10.37 13.63 -0.65
CA PHE A 197 9.85 12.80 -1.73
C PHE A 197 9.44 11.43 -1.23
N VAL A 198 8.52 10.81 -1.96
CA VAL A 198 8.07 9.43 -1.75
C VAL A 198 7.66 8.79 -3.06
N SER A 199 7.86 7.48 -3.17
CA SER A 199 7.43 6.69 -4.31
C SER A 199 6.56 5.53 -3.86
N TYR A 200 5.49 5.28 -4.60
CA TYR A 200 4.61 4.14 -4.44
C TYR A 200 4.63 3.29 -5.70
N SER A 201 4.73 1.99 -5.55
CA SER A 201 4.74 1.03 -6.65
C SER A 201 3.73 -0.08 -6.43
N GLY A 202 3.18 -0.62 -7.53
CA GLY A 202 2.27 -1.74 -7.46
C GLY A 202 0.88 -1.40 -6.90
N LEU A 203 0.44 -0.15 -6.99
CA LEU A 203 -0.89 0.26 -6.59
C LEU A 203 -1.94 -0.40 -7.48
N GLY A 204 -2.93 -1.04 -6.87
CA GLY A 204 -4.06 -1.62 -7.59
C GLY A 204 -5.07 -0.58 -8.08
N PRO A 205 -6.06 -1.00 -8.90
CA PRO A 205 -7.19 -0.14 -9.23
C PRO A 205 -7.93 0.31 -7.98
N GLY A 206 -8.29 1.60 -7.94
CA GLY A 206 -8.95 2.17 -6.78
C GLY A 206 -8.81 3.68 -6.69
N LYS A 207 -9.40 4.26 -5.64
CA LYS A 207 -9.28 5.68 -5.31
C LYS A 207 -8.37 5.83 -4.11
N TYR A 208 -7.35 6.68 -4.26
CA TYR A 208 -6.36 7.01 -3.25
C TYR A 208 -6.36 8.51 -2.99
N ILE A 209 -6.01 8.94 -1.80
CA ILE A 209 -5.82 10.36 -1.48
C ILE A 209 -4.43 10.50 -0.85
N PHE A 210 -3.50 11.09 -1.60
CA PHE A 210 -2.20 11.44 -1.07
C PHE A 210 -2.32 12.73 -0.26
N ARG A 211 -1.86 12.67 1.00
CA ARG A 211 -1.83 13.83 1.92
C ARG A 211 -0.43 14.06 2.41
N VAL A 212 -0.05 15.31 2.49
CA VAL A 212 1.25 15.72 3.02
C VAL A 212 1.11 16.95 3.88
N LYS A 213 1.87 17.00 4.96
CA LYS A 213 2.03 18.13 5.87
C LYS A 213 3.48 18.28 6.27
N ALA A 214 3.86 19.47 6.70
CA ALA A 214 5.20 19.73 7.19
C ALA A 214 5.19 20.42 8.55
N ALA A 215 6.28 20.26 9.27
CA ALA A 215 6.59 21.07 10.46
C ALA A 215 7.83 21.92 10.21
N ASN A 216 7.86 23.10 10.83
CA ASN A 216 9.05 23.92 10.84
C ASN A 216 10.12 23.32 11.78
N ASN A 217 11.28 23.97 11.87
CA ASN A 217 12.38 23.57 12.74
C ASN A 217 12.01 23.46 14.23
N ASP A 218 10.98 24.17 14.66
CA ASP A 218 10.48 24.14 16.04
C ASP A 218 9.31 23.19 16.26
N GLY A 219 9.02 22.33 15.27
CA GLY A 219 7.99 21.29 15.34
C GLY A 219 6.56 21.80 15.23
N VAL A 220 6.37 23.02 14.74
CA VAL A 220 5.03 23.58 14.48
C VAL A 220 4.53 23.06 13.15
N TRP A 221 3.52 22.20 13.18
CA TRP A 221 2.93 21.58 11.98
C TRP A 221 2.00 22.53 11.22
N SER A 222 1.90 22.31 9.91
CA SER A 222 0.94 23.00 9.03
C SER A 222 -0.49 22.85 9.55
N ASN A 223 -1.28 23.91 9.38
CA ASN A 223 -2.72 23.88 9.69
C ASN A 223 -3.52 23.08 8.67
N GLN A 224 -3.09 23.15 7.42
CA GLN A 224 -3.76 22.50 6.30
C GLN A 224 -2.84 21.45 5.70
N GLU A 225 -3.42 20.36 5.27
CA GLU A 225 -2.76 19.30 4.55
C GLU A 225 -2.90 19.59 3.05
N THR A 226 -1.81 19.46 2.31
CA THR A 226 -1.87 19.46 0.85
C THR A 226 -2.27 18.07 0.39
N GLN A 227 -3.29 17.99 -0.45
CA GLN A 227 -3.85 16.72 -0.87
C GLN A 227 -4.01 16.61 -2.38
N LEU A 228 -3.86 15.39 -2.88
CA LEU A 228 -4.09 15.00 -4.26
C LEU A 228 -4.90 13.72 -4.33
N VAL A 229 -5.98 13.74 -5.09
CA VAL A 229 -6.80 12.54 -5.35
C VAL A 229 -6.20 11.80 -6.54
N VAL A 230 -5.93 10.51 -6.37
CA VAL A 230 -5.45 9.62 -7.43
C VAL A 230 -6.49 8.53 -7.66
N VAL A 231 -6.93 8.35 -8.90
CA VAL A 231 -7.89 7.33 -9.30
C VAL A 231 -7.25 6.44 -10.35
N ILE A 232 -7.01 5.18 -10.00
CA ILE A 232 -6.50 4.16 -10.91
C ILE A 232 -7.68 3.35 -11.43
N ARG A 233 -7.90 3.37 -12.74
CA ARG A 233 -9.03 2.70 -13.40
C ARG A 233 -8.84 1.20 -13.39
N GLU A 234 -9.94 0.47 -13.32
CA GLU A 234 -9.93 -0.97 -13.54
C GLU A 234 -9.64 -1.32 -15.00
N PRO A 235 -8.93 -2.42 -15.26
CA PRO A 235 -8.72 -2.91 -16.61
C PRO A 235 -10.06 -3.31 -17.25
N PHE A 236 -10.21 -3.00 -18.56
CA PHE A 236 -11.47 -3.19 -19.30
C PHE A 236 -11.95 -4.65 -19.26
N TRP A 237 -11.03 -5.63 -19.18
CA TRP A 237 -11.39 -7.07 -19.14
C TRP A 237 -12.03 -7.52 -17.83
N LYS A 238 -11.99 -6.71 -16.76
CA LYS A 238 -12.75 -6.91 -15.51
C LYS A 238 -14.12 -6.27 -15.53
N SER A 239 -14.40 -5.41 -16.52
CA SER A 239 -15.66 -4.70 -16.61
C SER A 239 -16.79 -5.63 -17.04
N SER A 240 -17.99 -5.43 -16.48
CA SER A 240 -19.18 -6.24 -16.80
C SER A 240 -19.56 -6.19 -18.28
N TRP A 241 -19.34 -5.05 -18.94
CA TRP A 241 -19.63 -4.89 -20.38
C TRP A 241 -18.72 -5.75 -21.28
N PHE A 242 -17.53 -6.15 -20.78
CA PHE A 242 -16.63 -7.07 -21.49
C PHE A 242 -16.90 -8.53 -21.11
N LEU A 243 -17.06 -8.80 -19.81
CA LEU A 243 -17.24 -10.17 -19.30
C LEU A 243 -18.53 -10.82 -19.81
N LEU A 244 -19.65 -10.08 -19.88
CA LEU A 244 -20.93 -10.62 -20.33
C LEU A 244 -20.89 -11.05 -21.81
N PRO A 245 -20.45 -10.23 -22.77
CA PRO A 245 -20.28 -10.66 -24.15
C PRO A 245 -19.27 -11.80 -24.32
N ALA A 246 -18.15 -11.75 -23.59
CA ALA A 246 -17.15 -12.81 -23.66
C ALA A 246 -17.70 -14.17 -23.18
N ALA A 247 -18.45 -14.18 -22.09
CA ALA A 247 -19.15 -15.37 -21.59
C ALA A 247 -20.21 -15.87 -22.60
N GLY A 248 -20.96 -14.94 -23.20
CA GLY A 248 -21.93 -15.27 -24.27
C GLY A 248 -21.29 -15.93 -25.49
N LEU A 249 -20.17 -15.39 -25.95
CA LEU A 249 -19.39 -15.97 -27.05
C LEU A 249 -18.88 -17.37 -26.71
N LEU A 250 -18.37 -17.56 -25.48
CA LEU A 250 -17.87 -18.85 -25.02
C LEU A 250 -19.00 -19.89 -24.96
N LEU A 251 -20.15 -19.54 -24.39
CA LEU A 251 -21.33 -20.41 -24.35
C LEU A 251 -21.85 -20.77 -25.74
N THR A 252 -21.89 -19.79 -26.66
CA THR A 252 -22.29 -20.00 -28.05
C THR A 252 -21.32 -20.93 -28.74
N GLY A 253 -20.03 -20.77 -28.55
CA GLY A 253 -18.99 -21.66 -29.08
C GLY A 253 -19.17 -23.11 -28.60
N LEU A 254 -19.36 -23.28 -27.27
CA LEU A 254 -19.63 -24.60 -26.68
C LEU A 254 -20.90 -25.23 -27.24
N TRP A 255 -21.99 -24.44 -27.40
CA TRP A 255 -23.24 -24.91 -27.98
C TRP A 255 -23.08 -25.34 -29.44
N LEU A 256 -22.32 -24.59 -30.25
CA LEU A 256 -22.02 -24.96 -31.66
C LEU A 256 -21.23 -26.27 -31.70
N ILE A 257 -20.18 -26.42 -30.88
CA ILE A 257 -19.39 -27.66 -30.80
C ILE A 257 -20.29 -28.83 -30.39
N TYR A 258 -21.16 -28.64 -29.41
CA TYR A 258 -22.12 -29.66 -28.99
C TYR A 258 -23.07 -30.04 -30.14
N ARG A 259 -23.64 -29.06 -30.84
CA ARG A 259 -24.48 -29.33 -32.01
C ARG A 259 -23.75 -30.06 -33.13
N PHE A 260 -22.51 -29.67 -33.42
CA PHE A 260 -21.70 -30.39 -34.42
C PHE A 260 -21.42 -31.82 -34.01
N ARG A 261 -21.12 -32.09 -32.77
CA ARG A 261 -20.90 -33.44 -32.24
C ARG A 261 -22.15 -34.30 -32.35
N ILE A 262 -23.29 -33.78 -31.94
CA ILE A 262 -24.57 -34.53 -32.07
C ILE A 262 -24.90 -34.81 -33.54
N LYS A 263 -24.72 -33.83 -34.42
CA LYS A 263 -24.96 -34.05 -35.84
C LYS A 263 -24.02 -35.10 -36.43
N SER A 264 -22.75 -35.10 -36.03
CA SER A 264 -21.78 -36.13 -36.47
C SER A 264 -22.17 -37.53 -35.98
N ILE A 265 -22.55 -37.70 -34.72
CA ILE A 265 -22.98 -38.96 -34.15
C ILE A 265 -24.23 -39.47 -34.86
N ARG A 266 -25.26 -38.65 -35.03
CA ARG A 266 -26.49 -39.03 -35.78
C ARG A 266 -26.21 -39.44 -37.22
N ARG A 267 -25.28 -38.78 -37.90
CA ARG A 267 -24.85 -39.14 -39.25
C ARG A 267 -24.17 -40.51 -39.30
N GLU A 268 -23.31 -40.80 -38.30
CA GLU A 268 -22.64 -42.07 -38.19
C GLU A 268 -23.66 -43.21 -37.91
N GLU A 269 -24.60 -42.99 -36.98
CA GLU A 269 -25.68 -43.93 -36.68
C GLU A 269 -26.56 -44.22 -37.88
N SER A 270 -26.93 -43.17 -38.66
CA SER A 270 -27.74 -43.35 -39.88
C SER A 270 -26.98 -44.13 -40.94
N LEU A 271 -25.69 -43.91 -41.12
CA LEU A 271 -24.84 -44.68 -42.00
C LEU A 271 -24.76 -46.15 -41.57
N LYS A 272 -24.53 -46.44 -40.28
CA LYS A 272 -24.51 -47.80 -39.74
C LYS A 272 -25.83 -48.49 -39.92
N ALA A 273 -26.96 -47.83 -39.67
CA ALA A 273 -28.29 -48.38 -39.88
C ALA A 273 -28.52 -48.71 -41.38
N GLY A 274 -28.10 -47.83 -42.31
CA GLY A 274 -28.18 -48.08 -43.75
C GLY A 274 -27.33 -49.29 -44.16
N PHE A 275 -26.13 -49.45 -43.64
CA PHE A 275 -25.29 -50.64 -43.89
C PHE A 275 -25.92 -51.92 -43.37
N HIS A 276 -26.46 -51.93 -42.16
CA HIS A 276 -27.17 -53.10 -41.61
C HIS A 276 -28.36 -53.47 -42.47
N GLN A 277 -29.13 -52.51 -42.95
CA GLN A 277 -30.30 -52.80 -43.85
C GLN A 277 -29.83 -53.38 -45.19
N GLN A 278 -28.73 -52.84 -45.78
CA GLN A 278 -28.18 -53.43 -47.01
C GLN A 278 -27.68 -54.85 -46.82
N ILE A 279 -27.02 -55.17 -45.68
CA ILE A 279 -26.57 -56.52 -45.34
C ILE A 279 -27.77 -57.44 -45.20
N ALA A 280 -28.81 -57.05 -44.46
CA ALA A 280 -30.03 -57.86 -44.29
C ALA A 280 -30.74 -58.11 -45.63
N ASP A 281 -30.81 -57.11 -46.52
CA ASP A 281 -31.36 -57.27 -47.87
C ASP A 281 -30.55 -58.23 -48.76
N MET A 282 -29.19 -58.16 -48.63
CA MET A 282 -28.30 -59.10 -49.34
C MET A 282 -28.45 -60.52 -48.82
N GLU A 283 -28.52 -60.72 -47.51
CA GLU A 283 -28.77 -62.05 -46.89
C GLU A 283 -30.10 -62.61 -47.29
N MET A 284 -31.17 -61.77 -47.35
CA MET A 284 -32.49 -62.18 -47.79
C MET A 284 -32.50 -62.60 -49.24
N ARG A 285 -31.78 -61.87 -50.13
CA ARG A 285 -31.59 -62.19 -51.55
C ARG A 285 -30.81 -63.52 -51.69
N ALA A 286 -29.77 -63.74 -50.90
CA ALA A 286 -28.97 -64.92 -50.94
C ALA A 286 -29.82 -66.19 -50.49
N LEU A 287 -30.61 -66.03 -49.41
CA LEU A 287 -31.54 -67.06 -48.96
C LEU A 287 -32.61 -67.42 -50.01
N ARG A 288 -33.17 -66.36 -50.68
CA ARG A 288 -34.14 -66.63 -51.78
C ARG A 288 -33.47 -67.31 -52.98
N ALA A 289 -32.21 -66.99 -53.30
CA ALA A 289 -31.45 -67.63 -54.40
C ALA A 289 -31.09 -69.10 -54.04
N GLN A 290 -30.87 -69.43 -52.78
CA GLN A 290 -30.64 -70.83 -52.28
C GLN A 290 -31.92 -71.66 -52.30
N MET A 291 -33.07 -71.00 -52.16
CA MET A 291 -34.37 -71.70 -52.32
C MET A 291 -34.61 -72.02 -53.79
N ASN A 292 -34.40 -73.30 -54.16
CA ASN A 292 -34.61 -73.77 -55.54
C ASN A 292 -36.05 -73.44 -55.96
N PRO A 293 -36.28 -72.44 -56.91
CA PRO A 293 -37.65 -72.07 -57.29
C PRO A 293 -38.47 -73.21 -57.87
N HIS A 294 -37.79 -74.18 -58.46
CA HIS A 294 -38.38 -75.34 -59.04
C HIS A 294 -38.90 -76.29 -57.95
N PHE A 295 -38.23 -76.44 -56.84
CA PHE A 295 -38.68 -77.22 -55.71
C PHE A 295 -39.95 -76.65 -55.04
N ILE A 296 -40.00 -75.34 -54.86
CA ILE A 296 -41.16 -74.62 -54.29
C ILE A 296 -42.36 -74.76 -55.23
N PHE A 297 -42.13 -74.52 -56.54
CA PHE A 297 -43.18 -74.67 -57.56
C PHE A 297 -43.73 -76.09 -57.65
N ASN A 298 -42.85 -77.09 -57.58
CA ASN A 298 -43.24 -78.51 -57.57
C ASN A 298 -43.98 -78.90 -56.29
N SER A 299 -43.54 -78.37 -55.10
CA SER A 299 -44.22 -78.66 -53.79
C SER A 299 -45.60 -77.96 -53.77
N LEU A 300 -45.74 -76.74 -54.22
CA LEU A 300 -47.02 -76.04 -54.32
C LEU A 300 -47.98 -76.72 -55.31
N ASN A 301 -47.50 -77.16 -56.48
CA ASN A 301 -48.30 -77.93 -57.45
C ASN A 301 -48.73 -79.26 -56.85
N SER A 302 -47.88 -79.88 -56.12
CA SER A 302 -48.23 -81.18 -55.45
C SER A 302 -49.33 -81.00 -54.38
N ILE A 303 -49.21 -79.92 -53.56
CA ILE A 303 -50.22 -79.52 -52.59
C ILE A 303 -51.56 -79.14 -53.29
N GLN A 304 -51.46 -78.31 -54.36
CA GLN A 304 -52.66 -77.95 -55.13
C GLN A 304 -53.35 -79.14 -55.75
N LYS A 305 -52.60 -80.14 -56.29
CA LYS A 305 -53.17 -81.38 -56.83
C LYS A 305 -53.81 -82.21 -55.70
N TYR A 306 -53.23 -82.15 -54.50
CA TYR A 306 -53.82 -82.92 -53.36
C TYR A 306 -55.11 -82.22 -52.88
N ILE A 307 -55.20 -80.91 -52.82
CA ILE A 307 -56.41 -80.18 -52.41
C ILE A 307 -57.53 -80.30 -53.44
N LEU A 308 -57.21 -80.40 -54.76
CA LEU A 308 -58.22 -80.51 -55.85
C LEU A 308 -58.69 -81.98 -56.09
N LYS A 309 -58.06 -82.93 -55.43
CA LYS A 309 -58.44 -84.37 -55.56
C LYS A 309 -59.23 -84.90 -54.40
N ASN A 310 -59.43 -84.12 -53.36
CA ASN A 310 -60.32 -84.39 -52.25
C ASN A 310 -61.34 -83.24 -52.19
#